data_d8c839b6fe10aeaf800138fad16a05dd
#
_entry.id   d8c839b6fe10aeaf800138fad16a05dd
#
_cell.length_a   1.000
_cell.length_b   1.000
_cell.length_c   1.000
_cell.angle_alpha   90.00
_cell.angle_beta   90.00
_cell.angle_gamma   90.00
#
_symmetry.space_group_name_H-M   'P 1'
#
loop_
_entity.id
_entity.type
_entity.pdbx_description
1 polymer ?
#
loop_
_entity_poly.entity_id
_entity_poly.type
_entity_poly.pdbx_seq_one_letter_code
_entity_poly.pdbx_strand_id
1 'polypeptide(L)'
;MDQRKEAVFRYIDEHRQEILDDWKALVNHEGSLRQPDAMHAEAEYLCGRFREAGVDCAVYSASPEIPPVVAGEIGTGRPGKPVIFAGHFDTVFNPGTFGENPFRIEGDKAYGPGVLDMKGGIIIALWTIKALEAAGYDERPIRVCFCSDEEGGDFHDPAIAQFRRWGEGCCAGFNMETAPVDNSLCVGRKYLMAGKAVIHGVSAHSGNNYLAGRNAILEAAYKVIGIQALNDLEKGTHMNPAIVRGGTGMNAIPDSCELDFSGRFPTLAEVERVKEGLAKLFGESTIEGTHSEYTLSAARGGLEVTEEGKRLRRFVDSVSQENGWPAVGEVVLGGGSDAGYIAEMGVPILCSCGVRGEWNHTDREYALVESMFERPKLWAAVVLAMNGFSAE
;
A
#
# COMPACT_ATOMS: atom_id res chain seq x y z
N MET A 1 -12.19 34.89 2.11
CA MET A 1 -11.71 33.56 2.51
C MET A 1 -12.87 32.87 3.21
N ASP A 2 -13.15 31.59 2.97
CA ASP A 2 -14.24 30.86 3.63
C ASP A 2 -13.98 30.77 5.12
N GLN A 3 -14.92 31.23 5.98
CA GLN A 3 -14.77 31.26 7.43
C GLN A 3 -14.51 29.85 8.03
N ARG A 4 -15.09 28.80 7.42
CA ARG A 4 -14.83 27.41 7.81
C ARG A 4 -13.37 27.02 7.56
N LYS A 5 -12.81 27.40 6.41
CA LYS A 5 -11.41 27.10 6.06
C LYS A 5 -10.43 27.77 7.02
N GLU A 6 -10.67 29.03 7.37
CA GLU A 6 -9.86 29.74 8.39
C GLU A 6 -9.96 29.07 9.78
N ALA A 7 -11.14 28.62 10.16
CA ALA A 7 -11.34 27.91 11.43
C ALA A 7 -10.57 26.57 11.46
N VAL A 8 -10.60 25.81 10.36
CA VAL A 8 -9.83 24.56 10.21
C VAL A 8 -8.34 24.82 10.35
N PHE A 9 -7.80 25.79 9.62
CA PHE A 9 -6.34 26.06 9.65
C PHE A 9 -5.88 26.50 11.03
N ARG A 10 -6.64 27.40 11.67
CA ARG A 10 -6.37 27.82 13.05
C ARG A 10 -6.43 26.65 14.01
N TYR A 11 -7.42 25.78 13.89
CA TYR A 11 -7.54 24.59 14.74
C TYR A 11 -6.28 23.70 14.66
N ILE A 12 -5.78 23.42 13.46
CA ILE A 12 -4.54 22.65 13.29
C ILE A 12 -3.34 23.39 13.93
N ASP A 13 -3.23 24.70 13.72
CA ASP A 13 -2.11 25.47 14.27
C ASP A 13 -2.12 25.55 15.80
N GLU A 14 -3.30 25.63 16.41
CA GLU A 14 -3.48 25.67 17.87
C GLU A 14 -3.22 24.33 18.55
N HIS A 15 -3.34 23.19 17.80
CA HIS A 15 -3.20 21.83 18.36
C HIS A 15 -1.92 21.10 17.91
N ARG A 16 -0.89 21.84 17.45
CA ARG A 16 0.36 21.19 16.93
C ARG A 16 0.99 20.20 17.92
N GLN A 17 0.99 20.52 19.22
CA GLN A 17 1.57 19.61 20.22
C GLN A 17 0.75 18.34 20.37
N GLU A 18 -0.56 18.44 20.39
CA GLU A 18 -1.45 17.27 20.49
C GLU A 18 -1.35 16.37 19.26
N ILE A 19 -1.16 16.95 18.07
CA ILE A 19 -0.88 16.20 16.83
C ILE A 19 0.42 15.40 16.97
N LEU A 20 1.47 16.00 17.48
CA LEU A 20 2.75 15.32 17.73
C LEU A 20 2.63 14.23 18.80
N ASP A 21 1.85 14.48 19.85
CA ASP A 21 1.62 13.50 20.91
C ASP A 21 0.83 12.29 20.39
N ASP A 22 -0.20 12.49 19.57
CA ASP A 22 -0.95 11.43 18.91
C ASP A 22 -0.05 10.64 17.93
N TRP A 23 0.79 11.32 17.17
CA TRP A 23 1.74 10.66 16.26
C TRP A 23 2.74 9.80 17.01
N LYS A 24 3.34 10.36 18.07
CA LYS A 24 4.24 9.62 18.95
C LYS A 24 3.55 8.42 19.60
N ALA A 25 2.34 8.59 20.09
CA ALA A 25 1.60 7.51 20.72
C ALA A 25 1.35 6.35 19.71
N LEU A 26 0.90 6.65 18.49
CA LEU A 26 0.64 5.62 17.47
C LEU A 26 1.94 4.96 16.98
N VAL A 27 3.02 5.71 16.77
CA VAL A 27 4.31 5.12 16.37
C VAL A 27 4.88 4.20 17.45
N ASN A 28 4.65 4.52 18.73
CA ASN A 28 5.09 3.70 19.87
C ASN A 28 4.22 2.45 20.11
N HIS A 29 3.07 2.31 19.44
CA HIS A 29 2.38 1.04 19.32
C HIS A 29 3.10 0.17 18.28
N GLU A 30 4.12 -0.56 18.72
CA GLU A 30 4.89 -1.44 17.84
C GLU A 30 4.16 -2.77 17.64
N GLY A 31 3.27 -2.83 16.65
CA GLY A 31 2.64 -4.07 16.21
C GLY A 31 3.26 -4.58 14.90
N SER A 32 3.38 -5.88 14.77
CA SER A 32 3.71 -6.53 13.51
C SER A 32 2.80 -7.73 13.26
N LEU A 33 2.67 -8.15 12.01
CA LEU A 33 1.91 -9.35 11.63
C LEU A 33 2.33 -10.63 12.35
N ARG A 34 3.54 -10.64 12.94
CA ARG A 34 4.03 -11.76 13.76
C ARG A 34 3.50 -11.74 15.19
N GLN A 35 2.73 -10.69 15.56
CA GLN A 35 2.18 -10.49 16.90
C GLN A 35 0.71 -10.10 16.81
N PRO A 36 -0.20 -11.04 16.53
CA PRO A 36 -1.64 -10.75 16.35
C PRO A 36 -2.25 -9.95 17.50
N ASP A 37 -1.93 -10.31 18.76
CA ASP A 37 -2.47 -9.61 19.94
C ASP A 37 -2.06 -8.12 19.96
N ALA A 38 -0.83 -7.79 19.56
CA ALA A 38 -0.35 -6.41 19.48
C ALA A 38 -1.09 -5.64 18.36
N MET A 39 -1.35 -6.28 17.22
CA MET A 39 -2.13 -5.68 16.14
C MET A 39 -3.58 -5.41 16.55
N HIS A 40 -4.21 -6.34 17.28
CA HIS A 40 -5.56 -6.13 17.82
C HIS A 40 -5.60 -5.00 18.85
N ALA A 41 -4.59 -4.90 19.73
CA ALA A 41 -4.49 -3.82 20.70
C ALA A 41 -4.30 -2.45 20.01
N GLU A 42 -3.48 -2.37 18.98
CA GLU A 42 -3.29 -1.18 18.16
C GLU A 42 -4.58 -0.78 17.42
N ALA A 43 -5.31 -1.76 16.86
CA ALA A 43 -6.60 -1.53 16.21
C ALA A 43 -7.64 -0.95 17.17
N GLU A 44 -7.75 -1.47 18.39
CA GLU A 44 -8.66 -0.93 19.41
C GLU A 44 -8.25 0.48 19.85
N TYR A 45 -6.95 0.73 20.04
CA TYR A 45 -6.43 2.06 20.31
C TYR A 45 -6.83 3.04 19.20
N LEU A 46 -6.53 2.70 17.95
CA LEU A 46 -6.82 3.54 16.79
C LEU A 46 -8.33 3.79 16.63
N CYS A 47 -9.14 2.73 16.76
CA CYS A 47 -10.60 2.86 16.74
C CYS A 47 -11.12 3.78 17.84
N GLY A 48 -10.54 3.71 19.05
CA GLY A 48 -10.81 4.62 20.16
C GLY A 48 -10.54 6.08 19.79
N ARG A 49 -9.39 6.36 19.18
CA ARG A 49 -9.02 7.72 18.73
C ARG A 49 -9.99 8.28 17.68
N PHE A 50 -10.44 7.45 16.72
CA PHE A 50 -11.44 7.87 15.75
C PHE A 50 -12.83 8.09 16.39
N ARG A 51 -13.23 7.27 17.37
CA ARG A 51 -14.47 7.50 18.15
C ARG A 51 -14.44 8.81 18.91
N GLU A 52 -13.32 9.18 19.52
CA GLU A 52 -13.14 10.48 20.18
C GLU A 52 -13.25 11.66 19.20
N ALA A 53 -12.93 11.45 17.93
CA ALA A 53 -13.16 12.42 16.86
C ALA A 53 -14.59 12.40 16.30
N GLY A 54 -15.50 11.58 16.87
CA GLY A 54 -16.90 11.48 16.45
C GLY A 54 -17.19 10.47 15.34
N VAL A 55 -16.19 9.68 14.91
CA VAL A 55 -16.40 8.63 13.89
C VAL A 55 -17.10 7.42 14.53
N ASP A 56 -18.21 6.97 13.94
CA ASP A 56 -18.80 5.67 14.30
C ASP A 56 -17.90 4.57 13.73
N CYS A 57 -16.94 4.15 14.55
CA CYS A 57 -15.80 3.31 14.18
C CYS A 57 -15.88 1.94 14.86
N ALA A 58 -15.54 0.89 14.13
CA ALA A 58 -15.45 -0.48 14.62
C ALA A 58 -14.18 -1.19 14.14
N VAL A 59 -13.75 -2.18 14.92
CA VAL A 59 -12.70 -3.12 14.54
C VAL A 59 -13.36 -4.34 13.92
N TYR A 60 -12.97 -4.68 12.70
CA TYR A 60 -13.44 -5.83 11.93
C TYR A 60 -12.36 -6.90 11.91
N SER A 61 -12.66 -8.05 12.50
CA SER A 61 -11.83 -9.26 12.42
C SER A 61 -12.73 -10.48 12.55
N ALA A 62 -12.46 -11.54 11.80
CA ALA A 62 -13.24 -12.77 11.83
C ALA A 62 -12.81 -13.70 13.00
N SER A 63 -11.56 -13.60 13.45
CA SER A 63 -11.01 -14.33 14.59
C SER A 63 -9.73 -13.61 15.10
N PRO A 64 -9.22 -13.97 16.29
CA PRO A 64 -8.00 -13.39 16.84
C PRO A 64 -6.75 -13.56 15.94
N GLU A 65 -6.73 -14.58 15.10
CA GLU A 65 -5.61 -14.85 14.18
C GLU A 65 -5.71 -14.06 12.88
N ILE A 66 -6.88 -13.48 12.58
CA ILE A 66 -7.08 -12.67 11.36
C ILE A 66 -6.73 -11.21 11.65
N PRO A 67 -5.85 -10.62 10.84
CA PRO A 67 -5.48 -9.22 10.98
C PRO A 67 -6.70 -8.29 11.00
N PRO A 68 -6.80 -7.38 12.00
CA PRO A 68 -7.96 -6.51 12.15
C PRO A 68 -7.95 -5.36 11.14
N VAL A 69 -9.16 -4.88 10.80
CA VAL A 69 -9.37 -3.65 10.03
C VAL A 69 -10.15 -2.67 10.89
N VAL A 70 -9.69 -1.44 10.97
CA VAL A 70 -10.36 -0.33 11.62
C VAL A 70 -11.11 0.47 10.57
N ALA A 71 -12.44 0.55 10.67
CA ALA A 71 -13.23 1.30 9.71
C ALA A 71 -14.46 1.93 10.33
N GLY A 72 -14.92 3.04 9.75
CA GLY A 72 -16.07 3.78 10.23
C GLY A 72 -16.44 4.97 9.37
N GLU A 73 -17.50 5.68 9.78
CA GLU A 73 -18.02 6.85 9.09
C GLU A 73 -18.42 7.92 10.11
N ILE A 74 -18.21 9.19 9.76
CA ILE A 74 -18.77 10.34 10.48
C ILE A 74 -19.68 11.12 9.53
N GLY A 75 -20.73 11.69 10.09
CA GLY A 75 -21.67 12.52 9.32
C GLY A 75 -22.64 11.72 8.46
N THR A 76 -23.01 10.51 8.87
CA THR A 76 -24.09 9.74 8.24
C THR A 76 -25.34 10.60 8.08
N GLY A 77 -25.89 10.63 6.83
CA GLY A 77 -27.05 11.46 6.50
C GLY A 77 -26.73 12.88 6.00
N ARG A 78 -25.48 13.31 5.98
CA ARG A 78 -25.05 14.51 5.26
C ARG A 78 -25.35 14.36 3.75
N PRO A 79 -25.67 15.46 3.03
CA PRO A 79 -26.26 15.37 1.69
C PRO A 79 -25.31 14.87 0.59
N GLY A 80 -24.00 15.12 0.70
CA GLY A 80 -23.02 14.74 -0.32
C GLY A 80 -22.64 13.26 -0.31
N LYS A 81 -22.06 12.76 -1.41
CA LYS A 81 -21.44 11.44 -1.43
C LYS A 81 -20.21 11.42 -0.52
N PRO A 82 -19.93 10.31 0.19
CA PRO A 82 -18.77 10.21 1.08
C PRO A 82 -17.44 10.45 0.38
N VAL A 83 -16.45 10.90 1.14
CA VAL A 83 -15.02 10.73 0.83
C VAL A 83 -14.45 9.68 1.77
N ILE A 84 -13.35 9.00 1.37
CA ILE A 84 -12.70 7.99 2.20
C ILE A 84 -11.21 8.29 2.39
N PHE A 85 -10.73 8.20 3.63
CA PHE A 85 -9.32 8.10 3.98
C PHE A 85 -8.99 6.63 4.26
N ALA A 86 -7.95 6.10 3.62
CA ALA A 86 -7.62 4.68 3.68
C ALA A 86 -6.12 4.45 3.86
N GLY A 87 -5.73 3.24 4.19
CA GLY A 87 -4.35 2.79 4.32
C GLY A 87 -4.17 1.67 5.34
N HIS A 88 -2.99 1.60 5.96
CA HIS A 88 -2.64 0.53 6.88
C HIS A 88 -1.92 1.06 8.14
N PHE A 89 -1.90 0.25 9.23
CA PHE A 89 -1.23 0.58 10.47
C PHE A 89 -0.15 -0.43 10.87
N ASP A 90 -0.01 -1.55 10.18
CA ASP A 90 1.12 -2.46 10.32
C ASP A 90 2.42 -1.86 9.76
N THR A 91 3.53 -2.47 10.11
CA THR A 91 4.86 -2.09 9.62
C THR A 91 5.71 -3.33 9.34
N VAL A 92 6.72 -3.18 8.47
CA VAL A 92 7.71 -4.25 8.20
C VAL A 92 8.62 -4.55 9.40
N PHE A 93 8.64 -3.70 10.42
CA PHE A 93 9.59 -3.77 11.51
C PHE A 93 9.16 -4.74 12.61
N ASN A 94 10.14 -5.44 13.19
CA ASN A 94 9.92 -6.16 14.43
C ASN A 94 9.95 -5.18 15.61
N PRO A 95 9.10 -5.36 16.64
CA PRO A 95 9.17 -4.57 17.86
C PRO A 95 10.59 -4.52 18.43
N GLY A 96 10.97 -3.34 18.93
CA GLY A 96 12.31 -3.08 19.48
C GLY A 96 13.39 -2.74 18.46
N THR A 97 13.11 -2.77 17.15
CA THR A 97 14.10 -2.40 16.10
C THR A 97 14.62 -0.96 16.30
N PHE A 98 13.79 -0.05 16.80
CA PHE A 98 14.15 1.36 17.05
C PHE A 98 14.46 1.67 18.52
N GLY A 99 14.60 0.64 19.39
CA GLY A 99 14.91 0.78 20.81
C GLY A 99 13.67 1.06 21.67
N GLU A 100 13.88 1.42 22.97
CA GLU A 100 12.80 1.57 23.96
C GLU A 100 11.88 2.79 23.73
N ASN A 101 12.35 3.82 23.02
CA ASN A 101 11.60 5.02 22.68
C ASN A 101 11.68 5.23 21.17
N PRO A 102 10.90 4.47 20.40
CA PRO A 102 11.04 4.42 18.96
C PRO A 102 10.79 5.77 18.27
N PHE A 103 9.81 6.56 18.77
CA PHE A 103 9.55 7.88 18.19
C PHE A 103 10.51 8.93 18.75
N ARG A 104 11.21 9.63 17.84
CA ARG A 104 12.05 10.78 18.16
C ARG A 104 11.99 11.84 17.07
N ILE A 105 12.20 13.10 17.44
CA ILE A 105 12.33 14.23 16.53
C ILE A 105 13.75 14.77 16.61
N GLU A 106 14.41 14.92 15.46
CA GLU A 106 15.75 15.50 15.32
C GLU A 106 15.70 16.58 14.22
N GLY A 107 15.74 17.85 14.64
CA GLY A 107 15.59 18.97 13.73
C GLY A 107 14.19 19.02 13.09
N ASP A 108 14.14 18.91 11.77
CA ASP A 108 12.92 18.94 10.96
C ASP A 108 12.37 17.52 10.65
N LYS A 109 12.98 16.46 11.21
CA LYS A 109 12.66 15.07 10.93
C LYS A 109 12.17 14.32 12.14
N ALA A 110 11.11 13.53 11.95
CA ALA A 110 10.65 12.53 12.90
C ALA A 110 11.10 11.13 12.43
N TYR A 111 11.51 10.28 13.36
CA TYR A 111 11.98 8.92 13.16
C TYR A 111 11.18 7.95 14.02
N GLY A 112 11.04 6.72 13.57
CA GLY A 112 10.38 5.64 14.28
C GLY A 112 9.71 4.64 13.33
N PRO A 113 9.30 3.45 13.80
CA PRO A 113 8.67 2.44 12.95
C PRO A 113 7.32 2.91 12.42
N GLY A 114 7.17 2.98 11.10
CA GLY A 114 5.95 3.47 10.48
C GLY A 114 5.70 4.96 10.66
N VAL A 115 6.69 5.74 11.12
CA VAL A 115 6.57 7.20 11.23
C VAL A 115 6.19 7.83 9.89
N LEU A 116 6.68 7.25 8.81
CA LEU A 116 6.38 7.59 7.43
C LEU A 116 5.40 6.59 6.81
N ASP A 117 5.64 5.29 7.00
CA ASP A 117 4.93 4.18 6.35
C ASP A 117 4.14 3.32 7.36
N MET A 118 2.78 3.59 7.61
CA MET A 118 2.17 4.86 7.19
C MET A 118 1.37 5.50 8.34
N LYS A 119 1.83 5.30 9.60
CA LYS A 119 1.14 5.81 10.81
C LYS A 119 1.00 7.34 10.81
N GLY A 120 1.97 8.05 10.23
CA GLY A 120 1.86 9.50 10.03
C GLY A 120 0.64 9.89 9.17
N GLY A 121 0.33 9.10 8.14
CA GLY A 121 -0.85 9.31 7.31
C GLY A 121 -2.16 9.13 8.08
N ILE A 122 -2.22 8.17 8.99
CA ILE A 122 -3.40 7.95 9.86
C ILE A 122 -3.66 9.16 10.74
N ILE A 123 -2.60 9.73 11.34
CA ILE A 123 -2.72 10.94 12.17
C ILE A 123 -3.20 12.13 11.34
N ILE A 124 -2.74 12.28 10.09
CA ILE A 124 -3.24 13.29 9.17
C ILE A 124 -4.76 13.11 8.94
N ALA A 125 -5.23 11.90 8.67
CA ALA A 125 -6.65 11.62 8.49
C ALA A 125 -7.47 11.97 9.75
N LEU A 126 -7.01 11.54 10.92
CA LEU A 126 -7.64 11.82 12.22
C LEU A 126 -7.78 13.33 12.45
N TRP A 127 -6.70 14.09 12.29
CA TRP A 127 -6.71 15.53 12.56
C TRP A 127 -7.40 16.35 11.46
N THR A 128 -7.46 15.85 10.23
CA THR A 128 -8.32 16.38 9.18
C THR A 128 -9.79 16.32 9.60
N ILE A 129 -10.24 15.17 10.10
CA ILE A 129 -11.61 14.97 10.60
C ILE A 129 -11.89 15.87 11.80
N LYS A 130 -11.03 15.85 12.84
CA LYS A 130 -11.18 16.69 14.03
C LYS A 130 -11.33 18.18 13.68
N ALA A 131 -10.49 18.68 12.76
CA ALA A 131 -10.52 20.09 12.35
C ALA A 131 -11.79 20.45 11.56
N LEU A 132 -12.26 19.56 10.68
CA LEU A 132 -13.51 19.74 9.93
C LEU A 132 -14.72 19.76 10.87
N GLU A 133 -14.80 18.83 11.83
CA GLU A 133 -15.88 18.77 12.79
C GLU A 133 -15.87 20.01 13.72
N ALA A 134 -14.71 20.45 14.20
CA ALA A 134 -14.58 21.67 14.98
C ALA A 134 -15.02 22.94 14.21
N ALA A 135 -14.89 22.94 12.88
CA ALA A 135 -15.35 24.01 12.01
C ALA A 135 -16.83 23.86 11.60
N GLY A 136 -17.57 22.87 12.13
CA GLY A 136 -18.97 22.63 11.84
C GLY A 136 -19.23 22.12 10.42
N TYR A 137 -18.39 21.21 9.90
CA TYR A 137 -18.55 20.63 8.57
C TYR A 137 -19.77 19.70 8.50
N ASP A 138 -20.63 19.92 7.52
CA ASP A 138 -21.93 19.24 7.40
C ASP A 138 -22.30 18.81 5.96
N GLU A 139 -21.35 18.86 5.00
CA GLU A 139 -21.68 18.71 3.59
C GLU A 139 -21.70 17.27 3.11
N ARG A 140 -20.80 16.40 3.61
CA ARG A 140 -20.71 14.99 3.22
C ARG A 140 -20.17 14.10 4.31
N PRO A 141 -20.52 12.81 4.32
CA PRO A 141 -19.87 11.85 5.21
C PRO A 141 -18.38 11.70 4.91
N ILE A 142 -17.62 11.39 5.94
CA ILE A 142 -16.20 11.05 5.83
C ILE A 142 -16.02 9.63 6.37
N ARG A 143 -15.46 8.75 5.56
CA ARG A 143 -15.15 7.36 5.90
C ARG A 143 -13.68 7.18 6.20
N VAL A 144 -13.39 6.22 7.05
CA VAL A 144 -12.02 5.73 7.30
C VAL A 144 -11.98 4.23 7.14
N CYS A 145 -10.87 3.70 6.59
CA CYS A 145 -10.63 2.25 6.48
C CYS A 145 -9.12 1.99 6.51
N PHE A 146 -8.63 1.39 7.60
CA PHE A 146 -7.21 1.09 7.79
C PHE A 146 -7.04 -0.39 8.15
N CYS A 147 -6.22 -1.12 7.39
CA CYS A 147 -5.91 -2.52 7.65
C CYS A 147 -4.61 -2.68 8.44
N SER A 148 -4.32 -3.93 8.85
CA SER A 148 -3.12 -4.28 9.60
C SER A 148 -2.28 -5.35 8.92
N ASP A 149 -2.40 -5.55 7.62
CA ASP A 149 -1.75 -6.63 6.88
C ASP A 149 -1.30 -6.25 5.46
N GLU A 150 -1.08 -4.96 5.19
CA GLU A 150 -0.59 -4.47 3.90
C GLU A 150 0.84 -4.93 3.65
N GLU A 151 1.69 -4.88 4.67
CA GLU A 151 3.13 -5.10 4.61
C GLU A 151 3.55 -6.59 4.48
N GLY A 152 2.67 -7.45 4.07
CA GLY A 152 3.02 -8.83 3.72
C GLY A 152 2.19 -9.91 4.40
N GLY A 153 0.94 -9.61 4.72
CA GLY A 153 0.00 -10.61 5.26
C GLY A 153 -0.45 -11.65 4.23
N ASP A 154 -0.46 -12.91 4.65
CA ASP A 154 -1.07 -13.99 3.86
C ASP A 154 -2.62 -13.95 3.91
N PHE A 155 -3.22 -13.08 4.76
CA PHE A 155 -4.65 -13.01 5.06
C PHE A 155 -5.34 -11.76 4.55
N HIS A 156 -4.79 -11.12 3.53
CA HIS A 156 -5.25 -9.80 3.04
C HIS A 156 -6.69 -9.77 2.48
N ASP A 157 -7.28 -10.93 2.13
CA ASP A 157 -8.64 -10.99 1.57
C ASP A 157 -9.73 -10.36 2.47
N PRO A 158 -9.72 -10.50 3.83
CA PRO A 158 -10.66 -9.79 4.69
C PRO A 158 -10.53 -8.27 4.63
N ALA A 159 -9.30 -7.74 4.55
CA ALA A 159 -9.05 -6.31 4.39
C ALA A 159 -9.55 -5.79 3.04
N ILE A 160 -9.30 -6.52 1.95
CA ILE A 160 -9.82 -6.21 0.61
C ILE A 160 -11.34 -6.05 0.63
N ALA A 161 -12.05 -6.98 1.30
CA ALA A 161 -13.50 -6.91 1.42
C ALA A 161 -13.96 -5.63 2.14
N GLN A 162 -13.23 -5.18 3.18
CA GLN A 162 -13.55 -3.93 3.88
C GLN A 162 -13.25 -2.70 3.01
N PHE A 163 -12.13 -2.65 2.29
CA PHE A 163 -11.83 -1.54 1.38
C PHE A 163 -12.91 -1.38 0.30
N ARG A 164 -13.35 -2.48 -0.33
CA ARG A 164 -14.45 -2.46 -1.29
C ARG A 164 -15.75 -1.96 -0.66
N ARG A 165 -16.12 -2.51 0.51
CA ARG A 165 -17.34 -2.13 1.23
C ARG A 165 -17.37 -0.64 1.59
N TRP A 166 -16.30 -0.13 2.19
CA TRP A 166 -16.22 1.25 2.65
C TRP A 166 -15.95 2.24 1.50
N GLY A 167 -15.32 1.79 0.42
CA GLY A 167 -15.14 2.57 -0.80
C GLY A 167 -16.41 2.75 -1.61
N GLU A 168 -17.36 1.80 -1.53
CA GLU A 168 -18.57 1.82 -2.35
C GLU A 168 -19.37 3.13 -2.17
N GLY A 169 -19.67 3.80 -3.30
CA GLY A 169 -20.45 5.03 -3.32
C GLY A 169 -19.70 6.31 -2.93
N CYS A 170 -18.40 6.23 -2.59
CA CYS A 170 -17.58 7.42 -2.37
C CYS A 170 -17.39 8.23 -3.65
N CYS A 171 -17.26 9.57 -3.54
CA CYS A 171 -16.95 10.42 -4.68
C CYS A 171 -15.43 10.60 -4.89
N ALA A 172 -14.63 10.37 -3.86
CA ALA A 172 -13.17 10.40 -3.91
C ALA A 172 -12.56 9.61 -2.77
N GLY A 173 -11.36 9.07 -3.00
CA GLY A 173 -10.53 8.41 -1.99
C GLY A 173 -9.15 9.04 -1.86
N PHE A 174 -8.61 8.99 -0.67
CA PHE A 174 -7.28 9.47 -0.32
C PHE A 174 -6.58 8.37 0.49
N ASN A 175 -5.65 7.66 -0.17
CA ASN A 175 -4.85 6.67 0.52
C ASN A 175 -3.65 7.36 1.18
N MET A 176 -3.61 7.27 2.50
CA MET A 176 -2.74 8.04 3.38
C MET A 176 -1.31 7.50 3.46
N GLU A 177 -0.89 6.77 2.45
CA GLU A 177 0.44 6.24 2.18
C GLU A 177 1.54 7.31 2.14
N THR A 178 2.77 6.85 2.22
CA THR A 178 3.99 7.67 2.16
C THR A 178 3.97 8.65 1.00
N ALA A 179 4.25 9.93 1.28
CA ALA A 179 4.36 10.94 0.25
C ALA A 179 5.83 11.29 -0.06
N PRO A 180 6.18 11.45 -1.35
CA PRO A 180 7.48 11.94 -1.75
C PRO A 180 7.78 13.33 -1.19
N VAL A 181 9.07 13.62 -0.96
CA VAL A 181 9.50 14.94 -0.44
C VAL A 181 9.18 16.10 -1.38
N ASP A 182 9.05 15.85 -2.69
CA ASP A 182 8.73 16.83 -3.73
C ASP A 182 7.25 17.23 -3.80
N ASN A 183 6.42 16.75 -2.87
CA ASN A 183 4.98 17.01 -2.79
C ASN A 183 4.13 16.36 -3.89
N SER A 184 4.65 15.39 -4.65
CA SER A 184 3.87 14.65 -5.64
C SER A 184 2.87 13.71 -4.99
N LEU A 185 1.70 13.52 -5.63
CA LEU A 185 0.71 12.50 -5.31
C LEU A 185 0.77 11.36 -6.33
N CYS A 186 0.55 10.17 -5.85
CA CYS A 186 0.61 8.98 -6.68
C CYS A 186 -0.75 8.71 -7.33
N VAL A 187 -0.76 8.65 -8.66
CA VAL A 187 -1.94 8.35 -9.50
C VAL A 187 -1.94 6.93 -10.04
N GLY A 188 -0.87 6.16 -9.76
CA GLY A 188 -0.76 4.78 -10.24
C GLY A 188 0.25 3.96 -9.46
N ARG A 189 -0.12 2.72 -9.14
CA ARG A 189 0.71 1.70 -8.46
C ARG A 189 0.72 0.43 -9.28
N LYS A 190 1.84 -0.29 -9.32
CA LYS A 190 1.92 -1.54 -10.07
C LYS A 190 1.32 -2.70 -9.28
N TYR A 191 0.61 -3.58 -9.97
CA TYR A 191 0.23 -4.88 -9.44
C TYR A 191 1.47 -5.72 -9.16
N LEU A 192 1.44 -6.46 -8.06
CA LEU A 192 2.45 -7.39 -7.63
C LEU A 192 1.94 -8.81 -7.81
N MET A 193 2.76 -9.68 -8.37
CA MET A 193 2.49 -11.12 -8.45
C MET A 193 3.78 -11.88 -8.17
N ALA A 194 3.72 -12.89 -7.31
CA ALA A 194 4.80 -13.82 -7.05
C ALA A 194 4.51 -15.19 -7.67
N GLY A 195 5.56 -15.90 -8.02
CA GLY A 195 5.46 -17.25 -8.54
C GLY A 195 6.56 -18.15 -7.99
N LYS A 196 6.22 -19.42 -7.84
CA LYS A 196 7.16 -20.50 -7.50
C LYS A 196 7.02 -21.62 -8.52
N ALA A 197 8.14 -22.18 -8.94
CA ALA A 197 8.16 -23.34 -9.81
C ALA A 197 9.12 -24.41 -9.28
N VAL A 198 8.76 -25.66 -9.52
CA VAL A 198 9.63 -26.82 -9.32
C VAL A 198 9.81 -27.49 -10.67
N ILE A 199 11.05 -27.58 -11.09
CA ILE A 199 11.45 -28.24 -12.32
C ILE A 199 11.98 -29.63 -11.96
N HIS A 200 11.39 -30.66 -12.55
CA HIS A 200 11.72 -32.05 -12.35
C HIS A 200 12.51 -32.60 -13.54
N GLY A 201 13.55 -33.36 -13.22
CA GLY A 201 14.40 -34.07 -14.18
C GLY A 201 14.63 -35.52 -13.77
N VAL A 202 15.77 -36.08 -14.14
CA VAL A 202 16.17 -37.45 -13.82
C VAL A 202 17.63 -37.46 -13.34
N SER A 203 17.87 -37.93 -12.13
CA SER A 203 19.23 -38.07 -11.59
C SER A 203 20.00 -39.17 -12.29
N ALA A 204 21.27 -38.92 -12.53
CA ALA A 204 22.22 -39.90 -13.06
C ALA A 204 23.65 -39.52 -12.70
N HIS A 205 24.58 -40.51 -12.70
CA HIS A 205 25.99 -40.21 -12.51
C HIS A 205 26.54 -39.46 -13.75
N SER A 206 27.07 -38.24 -13.51
CA SER A 206 27.44 -37.30 -14.57
C SER A 206 28.58 -37.81 -15.50
N GLY A 207 29.38 -38.77 -15.07
CA GLY A 207 30.42 -39.39 -15.89
C GLY A 207 30.03 -40.74 -16.49
N ASN A 208 29.35 -41.61 -15.72
CA ASN A 208 29.11 -42.97 -16.16
C ASN A 208 27.79 -43.15 -16.95
N ASN A 209 26.75 -42.38 -16.57
CA ASN A 209 25.40 -42.55 -17.13
C ASN A 209 24.80 -41.23 -17.61
N TYR A 210 25.61 -40.34 -18.18
CA TYR A 210 25.21 -38.98 -18.55
C TYR A 210 23.90 -38.93 -19.35
N LEU A 211 23.78 -39.82 -20.37
CA LEU A 211 22.64 -39.85 -21.29
C LEU A 211 21.33 -40.35 -20.65
N ALA A 212 21.41 -41.03 -19.48
CA ALA A 212 20.24 -41.45 -18.73
C ALA A 212 19.63 -40.31 -17.87
N GLY A 213 20.42 -39.27 -17.58
CA GLY A 213 19.96 -38.13 -16.78
C GLY A 213 19.15 -37.10 -17.59
N ARG A 214 18.36 -36.31 -16.87
CA ARG A 214 17.64 -35.13 -17.38
C ARG A 214 17.87 -34.00 -16.45
N ASN A 215 18.63 -32.99 -16.89
CA ASN A 215 19.18 -31.95 -16.00
C ASN A 215 18.12 -30.88 -15.71
N ALA A 216 17.56 -30.90 -14.50
CA ALA A 216 16.57 -29.93 -14.04
C ALA A 216 17.12 -28.50 -13.91
N ILE A 217 18.40 -28.31 -13.56
CA ILE A 217 19.04 -26.99 -13.51
C ILE A 217 19.16 -26.39 -14.93
N LEU A 218 19.50 -27.21 -15.91
CA LEU A 218 19.58 -26.73 -17.30
C LEU A 218 18.18 -26.29 -17.82
N GLU A 219 17.15 -27.08 -17.53
CA GLU A 219 15.77 -26.69 -17.86
C GLU A 219 15.36 -25.41 -17.11
N ALA A 220 15.69 -25.28 -15.82
CA ALA A 220 15.45 -24.07 -15.04
C ALA A 220 16.14 -22.84 -15.64
N ALA A 221 17.34 -22.97 -16.20
CA ALA A 221 18.01 -21.87 -16.88
C ALA A 221 17.23 -21.36 -18.10
N TYR A 222 16.61 -22.25 -18.89
CA TYR A 222 15.71 -21.84 -19.97
C TYR A 222 14.45 -21.16 -19.44
N LYS A 223 13.89 -21.63 -18.32
CA LYS A 223 12.75 -20.96 -17.67
C LYS A 223 13.10 -19.56 -17.18
N VAL A 224 14.28 -19.37 -16.57
CA VAL A 224 14.80 -18.04 -16.14
C VAL A 224 14.88 -17.08 -17.34
N ILE A 225 15.46 -17.54 -18.46
CA ILE A 225 15.55 -16.74 -19.68
C ILE A 225 14.15 -16.44 -20.25
N GLY A 226 13.25 -17.43 -20.24
CA GLY A 226 11.87 -17.27 -20.70
C GLY A 226 11.06 -16.29 -19.85
N ILE A 227 11.18 -16.34 -18.52
CA ILE A 227 10.56 -15.36 -17.62
C ILE A 227 11.09 -13.96 -17.91
N GLN A 228 12.41 -13.80 -18.05
CA GLN A 228 13.02 -12.52 -18.38
C GLN A 228 12.55 -11.95 -19.71
N ALA A 229 12.26 -12.81 -20.68
CA ALA A 229 11.75 -12.42 -21.99
C ALA A 229 10.29 -11.92 -21.98
N LEU A 230 9.54 -12.14 -20.87
CA LEU A 230 8.18 -11.61 -20.69
C LEU A 230 8.17 -10.12 -20.24
N ASN A 231 9.32 -9.52 -19.97
CA ASN A 231 9.42 -8.09 -19.69
C ASN A 231 8.88 -7.26 -20.87
N ASP A 232 8.24 -6.15 -20.52
CA ASP A 232 7.91 -5.07 -21.44
C ASP A 232 8.20 -3.75 -20.71
N LEU A 233 9.43 -3.29 -20.83
CA LEU A 233 9.91 -2.12 -20.09
C LEU A 233 9.26 -0.83 -20.61
N GLU A 234 8.84 -0.78 -21.87
CA GLU A 234 8.15 0.38 -22.44
C GLU A 234 6.75 0.53 -21.84
N LYS A 235 6.05 -0.58 -21.65
CA LYS A 235 4.76 -0.60 -20.94
C LYS A 235 4.91 -0.56 -19.42
N GLY A 236 6.12 -0.79 -18.89
CA GLY A 236 6.40 -0.81 -17.46
C GLY A 236 6.18 -2.17 -16.80
N THR A 237 6.08 -3.27 -17.54
CA THR A 237 6.03 -4.64 -17.01
C THR A 237 7.43 -5.13 -16.69
N HIS A 238 7.62 -5.56 -15.44
CA HIS A 238 8.90 -6.06 -14.94
C HIS A 238 8.72 -7.47 -14.38
N MET A 239 9.47 -8.45 -14.93
CA MET A 239 9.58 -9.81 -14.42
C MET A 239 10.99 -10.02 -13.83
N ASN A 240 11.06 -10.59 -12.65
CA ASN A 240 12.30 -10.82 -11.92
C ASN A 240 12.39 -12.28 -11.48
N PRO A 241 13.14 -13.16 -12.16
CA PRO A 241 13.60 -14.43 -11.60
C PRO A 241 14.51 -14.13 -10.42
N ALA A 242 14.10 -14.49 -9.20
CA ALA A 242 14.73 -13.98 -7.99
C ALA A 242 15.65 -15.01 -7.32
N ILE A 243 15.23 -16.27 -7.25
CA ILE A 243 15.94 -17.31 -6.50
C ILE A 243 15.91 -18.60 -7.31
N VAL A 244 17.07 -19.26 -7.42
CA VAL A 244 17.22 -20.59 -8.03
C VAL A 244 17.96 -21.49 -7.04
N ARG A 245 17.40 -22.68 -6.76
CA ARG A 245 18.00 -23.68 -5.89
C ARG A 245 17.90 -25.06 -6.54
N GLY A 246 19.01 -25.79 -6.65
CA GLY A 246 18.97 -27.13 -7.23
C GLY A 246 20.30 -27.88 -7.13
N GLY A 247 20.22 -29.21 -7.32
CA GLY A 247 21.36 -30.09 -7.28
C GLY A 247 21.76 -30.53 -5.89
N THR A 248 22.38 -31.71 -5.81
CA THR A 248 22.83 -32.35 -4.55
C THR A 248 24.33 -32.62 -4.51
N GLY A 249 25.00 -32.58 -5.67
CA GLY A 249 26.44 -32.85 -5.76
C GLY A 249 26.99 -32.70 -7.17
N MET A 250 28.30 -32.44 -7.28
CA MET A 250 28.96 -32.13 -8.57
C MET A 250 29.04 -33.34 -9.52
N ASN A 251 28.92 -34.56 -9.03
CA ASN A 251 29.02 -35.80 -9.81
C ASN A 251 27.62 -36.40 -10.14
N ALA A 252 26.54 -35.71 -9.85
CA ALA A 252 25.16 -36.11 -10.18
C ALA A 252 24.50 -35.10 -11.13
N ILE A 253 23.75 -35.59 -12.11
CA ILE A 253 22.84 -34.76 -12.89
C ILE A 253 21.67 -34.43 -11.96
N PRO A 254 21.33 -33.12 -11.77
CA PRO A 254 20.26 -32.72 -10.87
C PRO A 254 18.88 -33.11 -11.43
N ASP A 255 18.08 -33.75 -10.58
CA ASP A 255 16.71 -34.18 -10.85
C ASP A 255 15.65 -33.18 -10.35
N SER A 256 16.06 -32.14 -9.63
CA SER A 256 15.17 -31.09 -9.16
C SER A 256 15.84 -29.73 -9.16
N CYS A 257 15.04 -28.70 -9.48
CA CYS A 257 15.44 -27.29 -9.32
C CYS A 257 14.23 -26.45 -8.98
N GLU A 258 14.32 -25.64 -7.93
CA GLU A 258 13.32 -24.66 -7.51
C GLU A 258 13.65 -23.29 -8.09
N LEU A 259 12.60 -22.55 -8.47
CA LEU A 259 12.69 -21.21 -9.03
C LEU A 259 11.61 -20.32 -8.39
N ASP A 260 12.01 -19.27 -7.67
CA ASP A 260 11.13 -18.22 -7.20
C ASP A 260 11.27 -16.97 -8.09
N PHE A 261 10.15 -16.37 -8.46
CA PHE A 261 10.12 -15.17 -9.30
C PHE A 261 8.98 -14.23 -8.90
N SER A 262 9.10 -12.98 -9.33
CA SER A 262 8.06 -11.96 -9.09
C SER A 262 7.84 -11.08 -10.32
N GLY A 263 6.67 -10.44 -10.37
CA GLY A 263 6.33 -9.49 -11.42
C GLY A 263 5.75 -8.18 -10.86
N ARG A 264 5.92 -7.12 -11.64
CA ARG A 264 5.32 -5.80 -11.43
C ARG A 264 4.64 -5.38 -12.72
N PHE A 265 3.35 -5.00 -12.65
CA PHE A 265 2.52 -4.78 -13.82
C PHE A 265 1.75 -3.46 -13.71
N PRO A 266 1.70 -2.65 -14.77
CA PRO A 266 0.96 -1.38 -14.75
C PRO A 266 -0.55 -1.56 -14.82
N THR A 267 -1.02 -2.70 -15.39
CA THR A 267 -2.45 -2.99 -15.61
C THR A 267 -2.75 -4.49 -15.45
N LEU A 268 -4.03 -4.81 -15.18
CA LEU A 268 -4.50 -6.21 -15.17
C LEU A 268 -4.35 -6.88 -16.53
N ALA A 269 -4.46 -6.15 -17.64
CA ALA A 269 -4.22 -6.69 -18.98
C ALA A 269 -2.78 -7.20 -19.13
N GLU A 270 -1.79 -6.51 -18.58
CA GLU A 270 -0.39 -6.97 -18.57
C GLU A 270 -0.18 -8.16 -17.62
N VAL A 271 -0.91 -8.23 -16.50
CA VAL A 271 -0.93 -9.43 -15.63
C VAL A 271 -1.39 -10.65 -16.43
N GLU A 272 -2.51 -10.56 -17.13
CA GLU A 272 -3.05 -11.69 -17.92
C GLU A 272 -2.13 -12.06 -19.08
N ARG A 273 -1.57 -11.10 -19.81
CA ARG A 273 -0.57 -11.37 -20.85
C ARG A 273 0.61 -12.19 -20.32
N VAL A 274 1.12 -11.82 -19.14
CA VAL A 274 2.26 -12.54 -18.54
C VAL A 274 1.84 -13.90 -18.02
N LYS A 275 0.65 -14.06 -17.42
CA LYS A 275 0.13 -15.37 -17.02
C LYS A 275 0.02 -16.34 -18.20
N GLU A 276 -0.47 -15.88 -19.35
CA GLU A 276 -0.51 -16.68 -20.59
C GLU A 276 0.90 -17.07 -21.04
N GLY A 277 1.84 -16.14 -21.00
CA GLY A 277 3.24 -16.41 -21.32
C GLY A 277 3.90 -17.42 -20.39
N LEU A 278 3.63 -17.32 -19.07
CA LEU A 278 4.11 -18.28 -18.07
C LEU A 278 3.47 -19.67 -18.26
N ALA A 279 2.17 -19.72 -18.54
CA ALA A 279 1.49 -20.99 -18.81
C ALA A 279 2.11 -21.73 -20.01
N LYS A 280 2.40 -21.02 -21.10
CA LYS A 280 3.13 -21.58 -22.24
C LYS A 280 4.55 -22.01 -21.85
N LEU A 281 5.30 -21.14 -21.17
CA LEU A 281 6.69 -21.39 -20.78
C LEU A 281 6.84 -22.64 -19.89
N PHE A 282 5.98 -22.79 -18.89
CA PHE A 282 6.04 -23.94 -17.96
C PHE A 282 5.33 -25.19 -18.52
N GLY A 283 4.42 -25.04 -19.48
CA GLY A 283 3.76 -26.16 -20.17
C GLY A 283 4.65 -26.88 -21.21
N GLU A 284 5.73 -26.25 -21.66
CA GLU A 284 6.68 -26.79 -22.62
C GLU A 284 8.01 -27.12 -21.92
N SER A 285 8.70 -28.18 -22.34
CA SER A 285 10.06 -28.53 -21.88
C SER A 285 11.07 -28.35 -22.99
N THR A 286 12.17 -27.66 -22.69
CA THR A 286 13.31 -27.54 -23.62
C THR A 286 14.19 -28.80 -23.56
N ILE A 287 14.37 -29.34 -22.35
CA ILE A 287 15.10 -30.61 -22.16
C ILE A 287 14.09 -31.74 -22.15
N GLU A 288 14.13 -32.59 -23.16
CA GLU A 288 13.24 -33.75 -23.26
C GLU A 288 13.30 -34.62 -22.00
N GLY A 289 12.11 -34.97 -21.46
CA GLY A 289 11.95 -35.78 -20.25
C GLY A 289 12.07 -34.98 -18.95
N THR A 290 12.10 -33.66 -18.98
CA THR A 290 11.84 -32.80 -17.83
C THR A 290 10.36 -32.36 -17.79
N HIS A 291 9.86 -31.89 -16.65
CA HIS A 291 8.57 -31.22 -16.54
C HIS A 291 8.62 -30.17 -15.43
N SER A 292 7.69 -29.23 -15.47
CA SER A 292 7.62 -28.15 -14.50
C SER A 292 6.23 -28.08 -13.85
N GLU A 293 6.19 -27.87 -12.53
CA GLU A 293 5.02 -27.46 -11.79
C GLU A 293 5.21 -26.03 -11.33
N TYR A 294 4.16 -25.21 -11.33
CA TYR A 294 4.27 -23.83 -10.86
C TYR A 294 2.98 -23.35 -10.21
N THR A 295 3.12 -22.37 -9.33
CA THR A 295 2.03 -21.65 -8.70
C THR A 295 2.24 -20.15 -8.82
N LEU A 296 1.15 -19.39 -8.87
CA LEU A 296 1.16 -17.93 -8.88
C LEU A 296 0.29 -17.43 -7.72
N SER A 297 0.73 -16.37 -7.04
CA SER A 297 -0.15 -15.62 -6.15
C SER A 297 -1.20 -14.85 -6.96
N ALA A 298 -2.26 -14.39 -6.29
CA ALA A 298 -3.12 -13.36 -6.88
C ALA A 298 -2.30 -12.09 -7.20
N ALA A 299 -2.67 -11.36 -8.23
CA ALA A 299 -2.14 -10.03 -8.47
C ALA A 299 -2.78 -9.05 -7.49
N ARG A 300 -1.98 -8.26 -6.77
CA ARG A 300 -2.43 -7.38 -5.66
C ARG A 300 -1.84 -5.99 -5.77
N GLY A 301 -2.47 -5.04 -5.08
CA GLY A 301 -1.93 -3.71 -4.80
C GLY A 301 -1.80 -2.78 -6.00
N GLY A 302 -2.42 -3.09 -7.14
CA GLY A 302 -2.35 -2.24 -8.33
C GLY A 302 -3.38 -1.12 -8.28
N LEU A 303 -2.94 0.07 -8.68
CA LEU A 303 -3.78 1.23 -8.98
C LEU A 303 -3.49 1.66 -10.42
N GLU A 304 -4.41 1.39 -11.32
CA GLU A 304 -4.25 1.81 -12.72
C GLU A 304 -4.40 3.32 -12.87
N VAL A 305 -3.58 3.91 -13.72
CA VAL A 305 -3.68 5.33 -14.04
C VAL A 305 -4.96 5.59 -14.83
N THR A 306 -5.90 6.36 -14.27
CA THR A 306 -7.16 6.73 -14.92
C THR A 306 -7.26 8.24 -15.11
N GLU A 307 -8.09 8.69 -16.04
CA GLU A 307 -8.35 10.14 -16.24
C GLU A 307 -9.09 10.74 -15.04
N GLU A 308 -9.93 9.97 -14.36
CA GLU A 308 -10.62 10.38 -13.14
C GLU A 308 -9.62 10.58 -11.97
N GLY A 309 -8.64 9.67 -11.81
CA GLY A 309 -7.55 9.83 -10.84
C GLY A 309 -6.71 11.07 -11.13
N LYS A 310 -6.33 11.30 -12.39
CA LYS A 310 -5.62 12.51 -12.80
C LYS A 310 -6.47 13.78 -12.61
N ARG A 311 -7.79 13.72 -12.87
CA ARG A 311 -8.71 14.82 -12.61
C ARG A 311 -8.74 15.16 -11.13
N LEU A 312 -8.83 14.16 -10.25
CA LEU A 312 -8.77 14.35 -8.81
C LEU A 312 -7.44 15.00 -8.39
N ARG A 313 -6.29 14.54 -8.95
CA ARG A 313 -4.99 15.14 -8.66
C ARG A 313 -4.95 16.63 -9.10
N ARG A 314 -5.45 16.95 -10.31
CA ARG A 314 -5.53 18.35 -10.78
C ARG A 314 -6.42 19.21 -9.88
N PHE A 315 -7.52 18.65 -9.39
CA PHE A 315 -8.40 19.32 -8.43
C PHE A 315 -7.67 19.61 -7.10
N VAL A 316 -6.94 18.63 -6.55
CA VAL A 316 -6.11 18.85 -5.34
C VAL A 316 -5.05 19.91 -5.58
N ASP A 317 -4.41 19.93 -6.75
CA ASP A 317 -3.43 20.94 -7.13
C ASP A 317 -4.05 22.35 -7.20
N SER A 318 -5.24 22.49 -7.80
CA SER A 318 -5.94 23.78 -7.83
C SER A 318 -6.26 24.29 -6.42
N VAL A 319 -6.75 23.42 -5.54
CA VAL A 319 -7.00 23.78 -4.14
C VAL A 319 -5.71 24.18 -3.43
N SER A 320 -4.60 23.48 -3.67
CA SER A 320 -3.28 23.86 -3.12
C SER A 320 -2.87 25.28 -3.55
N GLN A 321 -2.91 25.55 -4.85
CA GLN A 321 -2.50 26.83 -5.41
C GLN A 321 -3.43 27.99 -4.97
N GLU A 322 -4.75 27.77 -4.89
CA GLU A 322 -5.71 28.77 -4.37
C GLU A 322 -5.44 29.18 -2.92
N ASN A 323 -4.77 28.33 -2.15
CA ASN A 323 -4.35 28.60 -0.78
C ASN A 323 -2.92 29.14 -0.69
N GLY A 324 -2.24 29.36 -1.83
CA GLY A 324 -0.85 29.86 -1.86
C GLY A 324 0.18 28.81 -1.47
N TRP A 325 -0.17 27.53 -1.51
CA TRP A 325 0.73 26.41 -1.22
C TRP A 325 1.44 25.92 -2.49
N PRO A 326 2.54 25.17 -2.34
CA PRO A 326 3.26 24.61 -3.48
C PRO A 326 2.37 23.75 -4.37
N ALA A 327 2.68 23.74 -5.66
CA ALA A 327 2.02 22.85 -6.61
C ALA A 327 2.16 21.37 -6.19
N VAL A 328 1.12 20.58 -6.48
CA VAL A 328 1.08 19.16 -6.24
C VAL A 328 1.42 18.40 -7.51
N GLY A 329 2.57 17.73 -7.52
CA GLY A 329 3.06 16.93 -8.62
C GLY A 329 2.27 15.63 -8.85
N GLU A 330 2.67 14.89 -9.88
CA GLU A 330 2.10 13.57 -10.24
C GLU A 330 3.22 12.54 -10.33
N VAL A 331 3.01 11.36 -9.74
CA VAL A 331 3.96 10.25 -9.82
C VAL A 331 3.23 8.92 -9.99
N VAL A 332 3.90 7.96 -10.65
CA VAL A 332 3.52 6.55 -10.69
C VAL A 332 4.61 5.75 -9.98
N LEU A 333 4.24 4.96 -8.97
CA LEU A 333 5.17 4.22 -8.14
C LEU A 333 5.14 2.71 -8.44
N GLY A 334 6.27 2.04 -8.20
CA GLY A 334 6.44 0.62 -8.51
C GLY A 334 5.95 -0.35 -7.44
N GLY A 335 5.71 0.12 -6.22
CA GLY A 335 5.15 -0.66 -5.13
C GLY A 335 3.63 -0.80 -5.23
N GLY A 336 3.06 -1.82 -4.59
CA GLY A 336 1.62 -1.96 -4.45
C GLY A 336 1.02 -0.96 -3.46
N SER A 337 -0.31 -0.98 -3.32
CA SER A 337 -1.04 -0.17 -2.32
C SER A 337 -2.50 -0.62 -2.25
N ASP A 338 -3.12 -0.48 -1.10
CA ASP A 338 -4.55 -0.76 -0.88
C ASP A 338 -5.49 0.16 -1.67
N ALA A 339 -4.99 1.28 -2.19
CA ALA A 339 -5.75 2.22 -3.02
C ALA A 339 -6.48 1.53 -4.18
N GLY A 340 -5.87 0.48 -4.76
CA GLY A 340 -6.43 -0.27 -5.87
C GLY A 340 -7.79 -0.89 -5.57
N TYR A 341 -8.00 -1.40 -4.36
CA TYR A 341 -9.25 -2.06 -3.97
C TYR A 341 -10.43 -1.09 -3.86
N ILE A 342 -10.16 0.16 -3.51
CA ILE A 342 -11.17 1.23 -3.54
C ILE A 342 -11.42 1.68 -4.98
N ALA A 343 -10.38 1.77 -5.81
CA ALA A 343 -10.50 2.11 -7.23
C ALA A 343 -11.35 1.10 -8.01
N GLU A 344 -11.30 -0.18 -7.66
CA GLU A 344 -12.14 -1.24 -8.24
C GLU A 344 -13.65 -0.95 -8.09
N MET A 345 -14.05 -0.14 -7.11
CA MET A 345 -15.44 0.30 -6.89
C MET A 345 -15.83 1.51 -7.76
N GLY A 346 -14.96 1.91 -8.71
CA GLY A 346 -15.18 3.07 -9.58
C GLY A 346 -14.93 4.42 -8.88
N VAL A 347 -14.22 4.43 -7.76
CA VAL A 347 -13.91 5.63 -7.00
C VAL A 347 -12.58 6.21 -7.47
N PRO A 348 -12.53 7.48 -7.92
CA PRO A 348 -11.25 8.15 -8.16
C PRO A 348 -10.49 8.27 -6.83
N ILE A 349 -9.27 7.77 -6.81
CA ILE A 349 -8.44 7.74 -5.60
C ILE A 349 -7.02 8.21 -5.89
N LEU A 350 -6.43 8.91 -4.93
CA LEU A 350 -5.02 9.25 -4.92
C LEU A 350 -4.31 8.47 -3.83
N CYS A 351 -3.09 8.07 -4.10
CA CYS A 351 -2.20 7.48 -3.11
C CYS A 351 -1.08 8.47 -2.76
N SER A 352 -0.23 8.16 -1.77
CA SER A 352 0.80 9.06 -1.26
C SER A 352 0.24 10.34 -0.63
N CYS A 353 -0.88 10.22 0.08
CA CYS A 353 -1.56 11.34 0.72
C CYS A 353 -1.05 11.66 2.13
N GLY A 354 -0.19 10.83 2.70
CA GLY A 354 0.36 10.95 4.05
C GLY A 354 1.47 11.97 4.23
N VAL A 355 2.29 11.78 5.26
CA VAL A 355 3.47 12.61 5.54
C VAL A 355 4.52 12.44 4.46
N ARG A 356 5.30 13.50 4.21
CA ARG A 356 6.43 13.47 3.27
C ARG A 356 7.68 12.94 3.96
N GLY A 357 8.43 12.09 3.28
CA GLY A 357 9.67 11.55 3.82
C GLY A 357 10.38 10.61 2.88
N GLU A 358 11.33 9.87 3.41
CA GLU A 358 12.14 8.91 2.66
C GLU A 358 12.59 7.75 3.55
N TRP A 359 13.16 6.73 2.91
CA TRP A 359 13.79 5.56 3.52
C TRP A 359 12.82 4.61 4.23
N ASN A 360 11.52 4.59 3.83
CA ASN A 360 10.60 3.56 4.30
C ASN A 360 11.20 2.15 4.14
N HIS A 361 10.77 1.20 4.98
CA HIS A 361 11.30 -0.16 5.08
C HIS A 361 12.77 -0.26 5.53
N THR A 362 13.35 0.82 6.07
CA THR A 362 14.72 0.80 6.64
C THR A 362 14.75 1.45 8.02
N ASP A 363 15.78 1.16 8.80
CA ASP A 363 16.04 1.78 10.11
C ASP A 363 16.34 3.30 10.03
N ARG A 364 16.45 3.84 8.81
CA ARG A 364 16.65 5.26 8.51
C ARG A 364 15.36 5.98 8.14
N GLU A 365 14.22 5.31 8.20
CA GLU A 365 12.92 5.88 7.90
C GLU A 365 12.69 7.18 8.65
N TYR A 366 12.33 8.25 7.91
CA TYR A 366 11.98 9.53 8.50
C TYR A 366 10.82 10.20 7.78
N ALA A 367 10.08 11.02 8.52
CA ALA A 367 9.08 11.92 7.99
C ALA A 367 9.44 13.38 8.30
N LEU A 368 9.12 14.30 7.37
CA LEU A 368 9.26 15.74 7.58
C LEU A 368 8.18 16.23 8.54
N VAL A 369 8.58 16.75 9.71
CA VAL A 369 7.66 17.16 10.79
C VAL A 369 6.65 18.20 10.31
N GLU A 370 7.04 19.18 9.50
CA GLU A 370 6.12 20.22 9.05
C GLU A 370 5.01 19.66 8.14
N SER A 371 5.27 18.57 7.40
CA SER A 371 4.25 17.92 6.57
C SER A 371 3.09 17.34 7.40
N MET A 372 3.33 17.02 8.69
CA MET A 372 2.28 16.59 9.62
C MET A 372 1.25 17.69 9.91
N PHE A 373 1.58 18.96 9.71
CA PHE A 373 0.67 20.09 9.90
C PHE A 373 0.13 20.65 8.57
N GLU A 374 0.93 20.60 7.51
CA GLU A 374 0.53 21.03 6.17
C GLU A 374 -0.55 20.12 5.57
N ARG A 375 -0.38 18.80 5.69
CA ARG A 375 -1.27 17.81 5.07
C ARG A 375 -2.69 17.82 5.62
N PRO A 376 -2.97 17.88 6.93
CA PRO A 376 -4.34 18.01 7.44
C PRO A 376 -5.04 19.26 6.92
N LYS A 377 -4.33 20.39 6.79
CA LYS A 377 -4.89 21.63 6.21
C LYS A 377 -5.24 21.42 4.73
N LEU A 378 -4.35 20.78 3.97
CA LEU A 378 -4.59 20.47 2.55
C LEU A 378 -5.82 19.60 2.39
N TRP A 379 -5.88 18.46 3.10
CA TRP A 379 -7.00 17.52 2.95
C TRP A 379 -8.31 18.12 3.44
N ALA A 380 -8.31 18.91 4.50
CA ALA A 380 -9.51 19.61 4.93
C ALA A 380 -9.97 20.66 3.89
N ALA A 381 -9.05 21.42 3.30
CA ALA A 381 -9.38 22.35 2.22
C ALA A 381 -9.93 21.63 0.98
N VAL A 382 -9.37 20.49 0.64
CA VAL A 382 -9.87 19.63 -0.46
C VAL A 382 -11.28 19.12 -0.15
N VAL A 383 -11.54 18.61 1.07
CA VAL A 383 -12.86 18.12 1.47
C VAL A 383 -13.90 19.23 1.46
N LEU A 384 -13.57 20.44 1.93
CA LEU A 384 -14.43 21.63 1.86
C LEU A 384 -14.77 22.04 0.42
N ALA A 385 -13.83 21.84 -0.51
CA ALA A 385 -14.01 22.20 -1.93
C ALA A 385 -14.66 21.09 -2.79
N MET A 386 -14.93 19.89 -2.22
CA MET A 386 -15.35 18.69 -2.98
C MET A 386 -16.66 18.85 -3.77
N ASN A 387 -17.52 19.83 -3.43
CA ASN A 387 -18.71 20.12 -4.23
C ASN A 387 -18.35 20.59 -5.64
N GLY A 388 -17.22 21.31 -5.81
CA GLY A 388 -16.69 21.69 -7.12
C GLY A 388 -16.20 20.50 -7.95
N PHE A 389 -15.60 19.50 -7.32
CA PHE A 389 -15.17 18.27 -7.99
C PHE A 389 -16.34 17.40 -8.46
N SER A 390 -17.41 17.32 -7.65
CA SER A 390 -18.57 16.45 -7.92
C SER A 390 -19.52 17.02 -8.98
N ALA A 391 -19.41 18.30 -9.31
CA ALA A 391 -20.30 19.01 -10.27
C ALA A 391 -19.85 18.87 -11.73
N GLU A 392 -18.64 18.37 -11.99
CA GLU A 392 -18.10 18.10 -13.32
C GLU A 392 -18.29 16.61 -13.70
#